data_1b85ac132ee6efea57e9414b445c2a09
#
_entry.id   1b85ac132ee6efea57e9414b445c2a09
#
_cell.length_a   1.000
_cell.length_b   1.000
_cell.length_c   1.000
_cell.angle_alpha   90.00
_cell.angle_beta   90.00
_cell.angle_gamma   90.00
#
_symmetry.space_group_name_H-M   'P 1'
#
loop_
_entity.id
_entity.type
_entity.pdbx_description
1 polymer ?
#
loop_
_entity_poly.entity_id
_entity_poly.type
_entity_poly.pdbx_seq_one_letter_code
_entity_poly.pdbx_strand_id
1 'polypeptide(L)'
;YEIRLSLVGSEMCIRDSAGLTDKSYDAYIGLIVGTGTNMATFIPSDKITKLDPECHVQGLIPVNLESGNFYPPFLTAVDDTVDATSDSLGKQRFEKAVSGMYLGDILKAAFPLEEFEEKFDARKLTAIMNYPDIHKDIYVQVAHWIYNRSAQLVAASLAGLIALLKSYNRDIHRVCLIAEGSLFWSESRKDKNYNILVMEKLQELLRELELEDVEVHINSMDNANLIGTGIAALS
;
A
#
# COMPACT_ATOMS: atom_id res chain seq x y z
N TYR A 1 3.68 18.67 -19.19
CA TYR A 1 3.80 17.98 -17.90
C TYR A 1 5.19 17.36 -17.86
N GLU A 2 6.16 18.07 -17.29
CA GLU A 2 7.47 17.51 -17.00
C GLU A 2 7.27 16.33 -16.03
N ILE A 3 7.74 15.15 -16.43
CA ILE A 3 8.00 14.07 -15.49
C ILE A 3 9.13 14.59 -14.62
N ARG A 4 8.79 15.15 -13.45
CA ARG A 4 9.79 15.56 -12.49
C ARG A 4 10.47 14.29 -11.97
N LEU A 5 11.67 14.03 -12.41
CA LEU A 5 12.60 13.05 -11.85
C LEU A 5 12.92 13.28 -10.35
N SER A 6 12.35 14.33 -9.74
CA SER A 6 12.64 14.74 -8.37
C SER A 6 11.81 14.04 -7.28
N LEU A 7 10.93 13.11 -7.64
CA LEU A 7 10.22 12.24 -6.71
C LEU A 7 10.34 10.79 -7.21
N VAL A 8 11.56 10.32 -7.29
CA VAL A 8 11.81 8.88 -7.22
C VAL A 8 11.46 8.50 -5.79
N GLY A 9 10.21 8.08 -5.57
CA GLY A 9 9.76 7.67 -4.25
C GLY A 9 10.60 6.50 -3.76
N SER A 10 10.65 6.34 -2.46
CA SER A 10 11.35 5.24 -1.80
C SER A 10 10.99 3.86 -2.37
N GLU A 11 9.76 3.69 -2.85
CA GLU A 11 9.22 2.45 -3.43
C GLU A 11 9.93 2.03 -4.70
N MET A 12 10.31 3.00 -5.54
CA MET A 12 11.03 2.71 -6.78
C MET A 12 12.46 2.29 -6.48
N CYS A 13 13.06 2.92 -5.48
CA CYS A 13 14.39 2.57 -4.99
C CYS A 13 14.44 1.15 -4.40
N ILE A 14 13.43 0.77 -3.63
CA ILE A 14 13.28 -0.56 -3.04
C ILE A 14 13.31 -1.63 -4.11
N ARG A 15 12.51 -1.43 -5.14
CA ARG A 15 12.40 -2.37 -6.23
C ARG A 15 13.69 -2.53 -7.05
N ASP A 16 14.34 -1.43 -7.41
CA ASP A 16 15.56 -1.46 -8.22
C ASP A 16 16.68 -2.21 -7.49
N SER A 17 16.77 -2.04 -6.17
CA SER A 17 17.74 -2.75 -5.34
C SER A 17 17.49 -4.26 -5.30
N ALA A 18 16.24 -4.70 -5.19
CA ALA A 18 15.90 -6.12 -5.15
C ALA A 18 16.02 -6.79 -6.53
N GLY A 19 15.59 -6.11 -7.58
CA GLY A 19 15.67 -6.61 -8.95
C GLY A 19 17.10 -6.83 -9.46
N LEU A 20 18.08 -6.12 -8.88
CA LEU A 20 19.51 -6.30 -9.20
C LEU A 20 20.14 -7.51 -8.50
N THR A 21 19.56 -7.96 -7.39
CA THR A 21 20.19 -8.96 -6.51
C THR A 21 19.59 -10.36 -6.63
N ASP A 22 18.33 -10.50 -6.96
CA ASP A 22 17.65 -11.80 -7.02
C ASP A 22 16.83 -11.98 -8.30
N LYS A 23 17.31 -12.85 -9.19
CA LYS A 23 16.65 -13.21 -10.46
C LYS A 23 15.64 -14.36 -10.29
N SER A 24 15.32 -14.77 -9.06
CA SER A 24 14.43 -15.90 -8.80
C SER A 24 12.95 -15.54 -8.91
N TYR A 25 12.59 -14.27 -9.09
CA TYR A 25 11.23 -13.79 -9.20
C TYR A 25 10.91 -13.27 -10.61
N ASP A 26 9.67 -13.49 -11.04
CA ASP A 26 9.17 -13.08 -12.35
C ASP A 26 8.71 -11.63 -12.36
N ALA A 27 8.29 -11.13 -11.20
CA ALA A 27 7.88 -9.73 -11.01
C ALA A 27 8.22 -9.22 -9.61
N TYR A 28 8.35 -7.89 -9.51
CA TYR A 28 8.65 -7.18 -8.26
C TYR A 28 7.62 -6.09 -8.03
N ILE A 29 7.11 -6.00 -6.81
CA ILE A 29 6.22 -4.93 -6.36
C ILE A 29 6.82 -4.30 -5.12
N GLY A 30 7.08 -2.99 -5.17
CA GLY A 30 7.37 -2.18 -3.99
C GLY A 30 6.06 -1.69 -3.39
N LEU A 31 5.91 -1.81 -2.08
CA LEU A 31 4.75 -1.36 -1.32
C LEU A 31 5.18 -0.57 -0.10
N ILE A 32 4.61 0.59 0.10
CA ILE A 32 4.69 1.31 1.37
C ILE A 32 3.29 1.42 1.98
N VAL A 33 3.16 1.03 3.25
CA VAL A 33 1.99 1.30 4.08
C VAL A 33 2.47 1.75 5.46
N GLY A 34 2.57 3.05 5.60
CA GLY A 34 3.07 3.72 6.81
C GLY A 34 2.25 4.96 7.10
N THR A 35 2.90 6.11 7.26
CA THR A 35 2.23 7.43 7.35
C THR A 35 1.40 7.70 6.10
N GLY A 36 1.93 7.38 4.92
CA GLY A 36 1.24 7.36 3.64
C GLY A 36 1.18 5.96 3.05
N THR A 37 0.71 5.85 1.80
CA THR A 37 0.70 4.60 1.03
C THR A 37 1.05 4.83 -0.43
N ASN A 38 1.85 3.94 -0.99
CA ASN A 38 2.15 3.92 -2.42
C ASN A 38 2.61 2.54 -2.89
N MET A 39 2.57 2.35 -4.21
CA MET A 39 3.10 1.16 -4.88
C MET A 39 3.92 1.53 -6.11
N ALA A 40 4.89 0.68 -6.43
CA ALA A 40 5.69 0.75 -7.64
C ALA A 40 5.95 -0.65 -8.20
N THR A 41 6.12 -0.75 -9.51
CA THR A 41 6.44 -2.02 -10.19
C THR A 41 7.14 -1.77 -11.52
N PHE A 42 7.52 -2.84 -12.21
CA PHE A 42 8.00 -2.79 -13.58
C PHE A 42 6.86 -3.10 -14.57
N ILE A 43 6.70 -2.26 -15.58
CA ILE A 43 5.70 -2.42 -16.63
C ILE A 43 6.41 -2.40 -17.99
N PRO A 44 6.04 -3.28 -18.95
CA PRO A 44 6.57 -3.20 -20.31
C PRO A 44 6.29 -1.84 -20.95
N SER A 45 7.31 -1.24 -21.57
CA SER A 45 7.22 0.10 -22.13
C SER A 45 6.09 0.26 -23.16
N ASP A 46 5.80 -0.79 -23.93
CA ASP A 46 4.70 -0.83 -24.92
C ASP A 46 3.30 -0.82 -24.29
N LYS A 47 3.19 -1.03 -22.98
CA LYS A 47 1.94 -0.96 -22.22
C LYS A 47 1.68 0.40 -21.56
N ILE A 48 2.66 1.31 -21.62
CA ILE A 48 2.55 2.63 -21.03
C ILE A 48 2.10 3.63 -22.09
N THR A 49 0.81 3.85 -22.19
CA THR A 49 0.17 4.68 -23.23
C THR A 49 0.51 6.18 -23.17
N LYS A 50 1.09 6.64 -22.05
CA LYS A 50 1.47 8.04 -21.83
C LYS A 50 2.96 8.32 -22.11
N LEU A 51 3.74 7.31 -22.52
CA LEU A 51 5.10 7.56 -22.98
C LEU A 51 5.08 8.35 -24.28
N ASP A 52 6.00 9.31 -24.40
CA ASP A 52 6.22 10.02 -25.64
C ASP A 52 6.60 9.00 -26.73
N PRO A 53 5.95 9.02 -27.91
CA PRO A 53 6.29 8.15 -29.02
C PRO A 53 7.74 8.29 -29.49
N GLU A 54 8.39 9.44 -29.23
CA GLU A 54 9.80 9.66 -29.52
C GLU A 54 10.72 9.05 -28.46
N CYS A 55 10.19 8.56 -27.35
CA CYS A 55 10.95 7.90 -26.31
C CYS A 55 11.26 6.46 -26.71
N HIS A 56 12.49 6.20 -27.16
CA HIS A 56 12.94 4.88 -27.61
C HIS A 56 13.28 3.89 -26.47
N VAL A 57 12.65 4.03 -25.31
CA VAL A 57 12.86 3.10 -24.18
C VAL A 57 12.17 1.78 -24.48
N GLN A 58 12.93 0.69 -24.44
CA GLN A 58 12.44 -0.68 -24.64
C GLN A 58 12.58 -1.51 -23.36
N GLY A 59 11.70 -2.50 -23.22
CA GLY A 59 11.74 -3.45 -22.09
C GLY A 59 10.89 -3.01 -20.91
N LEU A 60 11.29 -3.45 -19.72
CA LEU A 60 10.58 -3.16 -18.49
C LEU A 60 10.99 -1.79 -17.92
N ILE A 61 10.02 -0.93 -17.71
CA ILE A 61 10.23 0.41 -17.13
C ILE A 61 9.72 0.42 -15.68
N PRO A 62 10.47 1.04 -14.77
CA PRO A 62 10.00 1.33 -13.43
C PRO A 62 8.82 2.34 -13.46
N VAL A 63 7.73 2.01 -12.79
CA VAL A 63 6.55 2.87 -12.71
C VAL A 63 6.17 3.06 -11.25
N ASN A 64 6.22 4.33 -10.81
CA ASN A 64 5.59 4.75 -9.58
C ASN A 64 4.10 4.96 -9.85
N LEU A 65 3.23 4.21 -9.14
CA LEU A 65 1.81 4.19 -9.43
C LEU A 65 1.05 5.37 -8.80
N GLU A 66 1.65 6.05 -7.80
CA GLU A 66 0.95 7.08 -7.01
C GLU A 66 -0.41 6.56 -6.51
N SER A 67 -0.41 5.32 -6.03
CA SER A 67 -1.62 4.58 -5.69
C SER A 67 -2.47 5.24 -4.61
N GLY A 68 -1.87 6.08 -3.77
CA GLY A 68 -2.59 6.91 -2.80
C GLY A 68 -3.66 7.80 -3.43
N ASN A 69 -3.47 8.21 -4.69
CA ASN A 69 -4.41 9.05 -5.44
C ASN A 69 -5.59 8.29 -6.07
N PHE A 70 -5.59 6.96 -6.01
CA PHE A 70 -6.72 6.17 -6.49
C PHE A 70 -8.00 6.53 -5.74
N TYR A 71 -9.11 6.60 -6.46
CA TYR A 71 -10.43 6.83 -5.86
C TYR A 71 -11.20 5.50 -5.78
N PRO A 72 -11.23 4.82 -4.62
CA PRO A 72 -11.97 3.59 -4.48
C PRO A 72 -13.49 3.81 -4.63
N PRO A 73 -14.21 2.95 -5.34
CA PRO A 73 -15.64 3.12 -5.57
C PRO A 73 -16.51 2.84 -4.32
N PHE A 74 -15.92 2.29 -3.25
CA PHE A 74 -16.64 1.83 -2.05
C PHE A 74 -16.26 2.62 -0.79
N LEU A 75 -16.02 3.92 -0.94
CA LEU A 75 -15.83 4.81 0.21
C LEU A 75 -17.17 5.11 0.90
N THR A 76 -17.10 5.35 2.19
CA THR A 76 -18.26 5.60 3.07
C THR A 76 -18.37 7.08 3.44
N ALA A 77 -19.49 7.48 4.04
CA ALA A 77 -19.66 8.84 4.57
C ALA A 77 -18.60 9.20 5.64
N VAL A 78 -18.04 8.22 6.34
CA VAL A 78 -16.94 8.43 7.30
C VAL A 78 -15.66 8.85 6.56
N ASP A 79 -15.35 8.19 5.43
CA ASP A 79 -14.21 8.57 4.58
C ASP A 79 -14.39 9.97 3.97
N ASP A 80 -15.63 10.34 3.62
CA ASP A 80 -15.93 11.68 3.13
C ASP A 80 -15.76 12.76 4.22
N THR A 81 -16.08 12.43 5.47
CA THR A 81 -15.81 13.30 6.61
C THR A 81 -14.32 13.51 6.82
N VAL A 82 -13.51 12.44 6.78
CA VAL A 82 -12.04 12.53 6.88
C VAL A 82 -11.47 13.38 5.73
N ASP A 83 -11.96 13.17 4.51
CA ASP A 83 -11.53 13.96 3.37
C ASP A 83 -11.86 15.44 3.52
N ALA A 84 -13.08 15.77 3.96
CA ALA A 84 -13.53 17.14 4.14
C ALA A 84 -12.76 17.92 5.22
N THR A 85 -12.22 17.20 6.22
CA THR A 85 -11.42 17.79 7.31
C THR A 85 -9.91 17.82 7.04
N SER A 86 -9.47 17.24 5.91
CA SER A 86 -8.06 17.17 5.53
C SER A 86 -7.58 18.39 4.77
N ASP A 87 -6.27 18.64 4.76
CA ASP A 87 -5.64 19.73 3.99
C ASP A 87 -5.65 19.49 2.47
N SER A 88 -6.11 18.33 2.00
CA SER A 88 -6.07 17.90 0.60
C SER A 88 -7.41 17.35 0.11
N LEU A 89 -8.47 18.15 0.25
CA LEU A 89 -9.84 17.78 -0.15
C LEU A 89 -9.90 17.19 -1.57
N GLY A 90 -10.51 16.02 -1.69
CA GLY A 90 -10.73 15.32 -2.95
C GLY A 90 -9.50 14.60 -3.51
N LYS A 91 -8.31 14.73 -2.87
CA LYS A 91 -7.06 14.07 -3.28
C LYS A 91 -6.74 12.92 -2.35
N GLN A 92 -5.88 12.00 -2.83
CA GLN A 92 -5.31 10.92 -2.02
C GLN A 92 -6.38 10.08 -1.29
N ARG A 93 -7.49 9.80 -1.98
CA ARG A 93 -8.66 9.16 -1.37
C ARG A 93 -8.36 7.73 -0.91
N PHE A 94 -7.53 6.99 -1.65
CA PHE A 94 -7.07 5.67 -1.22
C PHE A 94 -6.14 5.77 0.00
N GLU A 95 -5.17 6.69 -0.03
CA GLU A 95 -4.28 6.91 1.10
C GLU A 95 -5.04 7.24 2.38
N LYS A 96 -6.04 8.13 2.31
CA LYS A 96 -6.89 8.48 3.46
C LYS A 96 -7.69 7.30 4.01
N ALA A 97 -8.00 6.32 3.16
CA ALA A 97 -8.73 5.13 3.57
C ALA A 97 -7.85 4.05 4.22
N VAL A 98 -6.53 4.03 3.94
CA VAL A 98 -5.67 2.91 4.32
C VAL A 98 -4.42 3.27 5.12
N SER A 99 -3.89 4.50 5.03
CA SER A 99 -2.60 4.82 5.61
C SER A 99 -2.67 5.17 7.11
N GLY A 100 -1.57 4.93 7.80
CA GLY A 100 -1.48 5.06 9.25
C GLY A 100 -1.77 6.46 9.78
N MET A 101 -1.56 7.51 8.97
CA MET A 101 -1.88 8.88 9.36
C MET A 101 -3.40 9.06 9.60
N TYR A 102 -4.24 8.39 8.80
CA TYR A 102 -5.67 8.66 8.74
C TYR A 102 -6.55 7.63 9.46
N LEU A 103 -6.03 6.43 9.84
CA LEU A 103 -6.86 5.41 10.47
C LEU A 103 -7.49 5.90 11.79
N GLY A 104 -6.76 6.73 12.54
CA GLY A 104 -7.29 7.37 13.74
C GLY A 104 -8.38 8.39 13.44
N ASP A 105 -8.24 9.17 12.38
CA ASP A 105 -9.24 10.15 11.96
C ASP A 105 -10.53 9.46 11.47
N ILE A 106 -10.42 8.28 10.88
CA ILE A 106 -11.59 7.44 10.54
C ILE A 106 -12.35 7.06 11.83
N LEU A 107 -11.64 6.69 12.90
CA LEU A 107 -12.29 6.40 14.18
C LEU A 107 -12.98 7.64 14.76
N LYS A 108 -12.31 8.80 14.77
CA LYS A 108 -12.92 10.07 15.23
C LYS A 108 -14.18 10.42 14.42
N ALA A 109 -14.12 10.29 13.10
CA ALA A 109 -15.25 10.57 12.23
C ALA A 109 -16.43 9.61 12.45
N ALA A 110 -16.16 8.37 12.90
CA ALA A 110 -17.20 7.42 13.29
C ALA A 110 -17.89 7.79 14.62
N PHE A 111 -17.26 8.62 15.46
CA PHE A 111 -17.78 9.04 16.75
C PHE A 111 -17.74 10.58 16.92
N PRO A 112 -18.49 11.35 16.13
CA PRO A 112 -18.36 12.80 16.07
C PRO A 112 -18.77 13.55 17.35
N LEU A 113 -19.42 12.90 18.30
CA LEU A 113 -19.82 13.47 19.60
C LEU A 113 -18.84 13.15 20.74
N GLU A 114 -17.79 12.40 20.44
CA GLU A 114 -16.79 12.01 21.44
C GLU A 114 -15.54 12.87 21.29
N GLU A 115 -14.92 13.17 22.43
CA GLU A 115 -13.65 13.90 22.46
C GLU A 115 -12.46 12.93 22.35
N PHE A 116 -11.64 13.12 21.34
CA PHE A 116 -10.39 12.40 21.14
C PHE A 116 -9.20 13.37 21.17
N GLU A 117 -8.01 12.83 21.44
CA GLU A 117 -6.78 13.61 21.34
C GLU A 117 -6.62 14.20 19.91
N GLU A 118 -6.02 15.38 19.82
CA GLU A 118 -5.82 16.08 18.53
C GLU A 118 -5.07 15.20 17.53
N LYS A 119 -3.97 14.58 17.97
CA LYS A 119 -3.19 13.63 17.16
C LYS A 119 -3.59 12.19 17.46
N PHE A 120 -4.39 11.62 16.59
CA PHE A 120 -4.92 10.27 16.74
C PHE A 120 -4.66 9.44 15.48
N ASP A 121 -3.48 8.84 15.40
CA ASP A 121 -3.02 8.03 14.26
C ASP A 121 -3.26 6.51 14.47
N ALA A 122 -2.75 5.68 13.55
CA ALA A 122 -2.87 4.23 13.63
C ALA A 122 -2.26 3.62 14.91
N ARG A 123 -1.26 4.27 15.53
CA ARG A 123 -0.69 3.78 16.79
C ARG A 123 -1.69 3.87 17.93
N LYS A 124 -2.48 4.95 17.98
CA LYS A 124 -3.57 5.11 18.95
C LYS A 124 -4.69 4.10 18.69
N LEU A 125 -5.05 3.89 17.44
CA LEU A 125 -6.01 2.88 17.03
C LEU A 125 -5.56 1.48 17.47
N THR A 126 -4.30 1.11 17.21
CA THR A 126 -3.72 -0.17 17.63
C THR A 126 -3.65 -0.29 19.16
N ALA A 127 -3.42 0.82 19.88
CA ALA A 127 -3.45 0.81 21.35
C ALA A 127 -4.86 0.46 21.88
N ILE A 128 -5.94 0.98 21.28
CA ILE A 128 -7.31 0.60 21.65
C ILE A 128 -7.52 -0.91 21.46
N MET A 129 -7.06 -1.46 20.34
CA MET A 129 -7.16 -2.90 20.05
C MET A 129 -6.37 -3.76 21.05
N ASN A 130 -5.15 -3.31 21.40
CA ASN A 130 -4.25 -4.05 22.28
C ASN A 130 -4.59 -3.98 23.78
N TYR A 131 -5.35 -2.96 24.18
CA TYR A 131 -5.76 -2.72 25.58
C TYR A 131 -7.29 -2.54 25.70
N PRO A 132 -8.10 -3.54 25.26
CA PRO A 132 -9.55 -3.41 25.22
C PRO A 132 -10.18 -3.15 26.57
N ASP A 133 -9.56 -3.64 27.67
CA ASP A 133 -10.12 -3.57 29.02
C ASP A 133 -10.24 -2.12 29.57
N ILE A 134 -9.53 -1.16 28.96
CA ILE A 134 -9.55 0.25 29.37
C ILE A 134 -10.31 1.16 28.39
N HIS A 135 -10.92 0.58 27.38
CA HIS A 135 -11.67 1.30 26.35
C HIS A 135 -13.12 0.82 26.25
N LYS A 136 -14.02 1.64 25.70
CA LYS A 136 -15.39 1.22 25.42
C LYS A 136 -15.37 0.10 24.35
N ASP A 137 -16.14 -0.96 24.56
CA ASP A 137 -16.22 -2.11 23.65
C ASP A 137 -16.48 -1.69 22.19
N ILE A 138 -17.36 -0.69 21.99
CA ILE A 138 -17.66 -0.19 20.65
C ILE A 138 -16.45 0.44 19.96
N TYR A 139 -15.55 1.11 20.70
CA TYR A 139 -14.33 1.66 20.12
C TYR A 139 -13.37 0.55 19.70
N VAL A 140 -13.28 -0.49 20.53
CA VAL A 140 -12.46 -1.67 20.23
C VAL A 140 -12.95 -2.34 18.95
N GLN A 141 -14.26 -2.60 18.84
CA GLN A 141 -14.86 -3.21 17.65
C GLN A 141 -14.63 -2.36 16.39
N VAL A 142 -14.88 -1.05 16.45
CA VAL A 142 -14.70 -0.17 15.30
C VAL A 142 -13.22 -0.02 14.94
N ALA A 143 -12.31 0.00 15.91
CA ALA A 143 -10.87 0.00 15.65
C ALA A 143 -10.42 -1.26 14.89
N HIS A 144 -10.92 -2.44 15.30
CA HIS A 144 -10.66 -3.69 14.56
C HIS A 144 -11.20 -3.63 13.13
N TRP A 145 -12.42 -3.11 12.92
CA TRP A 145 -12.96 -2.98 11.56
C TRP A 145 -12.15 -2.05 10.68
N ILE A 146 -11.72 -0.90 11.21
CA ILE A 146 -10.89 0.06 10.47
C ILE A 146 -9.57 -0.58 10.07
N TYR A 147 -8.91 -1.25 11.02
CA TYR A 147 -7.62 -1.91 10.80
C TYR A 147 -7.74 -3.03 9.74
N ASN A 148 -8.73 -3.91 9.89
CA ASN A 148 -8.99 -4.99 8.94
C ASN A 148 -9.40 -4.45 7.55
N ARG A 149 -10.27 -3.43 7.49
CA ARG A 149 -10.66 -2.80 6.24
C ARG A 149 -9.47 -2.21 5.49
N SER A 150 -8.58 -1.52 6.20
CA SER A 150 -7.36 -0.98 5.61
C SER A 150 -6.51 -2.11 5.00
N ALA A 151 -6.28 -3.20 5.73
CA ALA A 151 -5.53 -4.35 5.23
C ALA A 151 -6.20 -5.01 4.00
N GLN A 152 -7.53 -5.12 4.00
CA GLN A 152 -8.29 -5.66 2.86
C GLN A 152 -8.19 -4.77 1.60
N LEU A 153 -8.25 -3.46 1.75
CA LEU A 153 -8.11 -2.51 0.64
C LEU A 153 -6.69 -2.55 0.05
N VAL A 154 -5.67 -2.66 0.90
CA VAL A 154 -4.28 -2.85 0.44
C VAL A 154 -4.13 -4.18 -0.29
N ALA A 155 -4.68 -5.27 0.24
CA ALA A 155 -4.67 -6.57 -0.42
C ALA A 155 -5.38 -6.55 -1.78
N ALA A 156 -6.52 -5.85 -1.87
CA ALA A 156 -7.26 -5.70 -3.13
C ALA A 156 -6.45 -4.92 -4.18
N SER A 157 -5.75 -3.88 -3.76
CA SER A 157 -4.89 -3.12 -4.68
C SER A 157 -3.70 -3.95 -5.18
N LEU A 158 -3.09 -4.77 -4.32
CA LEU A 158 -2.04 -5.72 -4.70
C LEU A 158 -2.56 -6.80 -5.65
N ALA A 159 -3.72 -7.40 -5.37
CA ALA A 159 -4.35 -8.39 -6.24
C ALA A 159 -4.63 -7.82 -7.63
N GLY A 160 -5.17 -6.61 -7.71
CA GLY A 160 -5.41 -5.92 -8.97
C GLY A 160 -4.11 -5.65 -9.75
N LEU A 161 -3.03 -5.25 -9.07
CA LEU A 161 -1.74 -5.04 -9.70
C LEU A 161 -1.13 -6.36 -10.21
N ILE A 162 -1.20 -7.44 -9.43
CA ILE A 162 -0.74 -8.77 -9.85
C ILE A 162 -1.53 -9.26 -11.06
N ALA A 163 -2.86 -9.11 -11.06
CA ALA A 163 -3.69 -9.45 -12.20
C ALA A 163 -3.32 -8.66 -13.47
N LEU A 164 -3.03 -7.35 -13.31
CA LEU A 164 -2.54 -6.52 -14.41
C LEU A 164 -1.20 -7.03 -14.95
N LEU A 165 -0.23 -7.31 -14.09
CA LEU A 165 1.09 -7.83 -14.48
C LEU A 165 0.96 -9.19 -15.19
N LYS A 166 0.12 -10.10 -14.66
CA LYS A 166 -0.17 -11.41 -15.27
C LYS A 166 -0.85 -11.26 -16.64
N SER A 167 -1.65 -10.20 -16.85
CA SER A 167 -2.25 -9.92 -18.16
C SER A 167 -1.22 -9.50 -19.21
N TYR A 168 -0.09 -8.91 -18.79
CA TYR A 168 1.02 -8.53 -19.68
C TYR A 168 1.98 -9.69 -19.94
N ASN A 169 2.20 -10.53 -18.95
CA ASN A 169 3.04 -11.72 -19.05
C ASN A 169 2.42 -12.89 -18.27
N ARG A 170 1.91 -13.88 -18.98
CA ARG A 170 1.28 -15.07 -18.38
C ARG A 170 2.23 -15.99 -17.62
N ASP A 171 3.54 -15.87 -17.86
CA ASP A 171 4.56 -16.68 -17.20
C ASP A 171 5.00 -16.12 -15.84
N ILE A 172 4.26 -15.13 -15.29
CA ILE A 172 4.49 -14.64 -13.93
C ILE A 172 3.86 -15.63 -12.95
N HIS A 173 4.70 -16.36 -12.20
CA HIS A 173 4.30 -17.31 -11.16
C HIS A 173 4.87 -16.93 -9.80
N ARG A 174 5.96 -16.16 -9.75
CA ARG A 174 6.63 -15.78 -8.50
C ARG A 174 6.80 -14.27 -8.43
N VAL A 175 6.09 -13.65 -7.48
CA VAL A 175 6.13 -12.21 -7.22
C VAL A 175 6.88 -11.93 -5.93
N CYS A 176 7.89 -11.06 -5.99
CA CYS A 176 8.54 -10.51 -4.81
C CYS A 176 7.82 -9.23 -4.38
N LEU A 177 7.23 -9.23 -3.21
CA LEU A 177 6.66 -8.06 -2.56
C LEU A 177 7.68 -7.48 -1.58
N ILE A 178 8.23 -6.31 -1.91
CA ILE A 178 9.14 -5.58 -1.04
C ILE A 178 8.30 -4.55 -0.29
N ALA A 179 8.07 -4.80 0.99
CA ALA A 179 7.14 -4.02 1.78
C ALA A 179 7.85 -3.20 2.86
N GLU A 180 7.49 -1.94 2.96
CA GLU A 180 7.92 -1.00 3.98
C GLU A 180 6.73 -0.30 4.65
N GLY A 181 7.05 0.40 5.74
CA GLY A 181 6.12 1.25 6.47
C GLY A 181 5.71 0.67 7.81
N SER A 182 5.58 1.59 8.78
CA SER A 182 5.32 1.25 10.18
C SER A 182 3.94 0.61 10.41
N LEU A 183 2.96 0.86 9.54
CA LEU A 183 1.66 0.21 9.64
C LEU A 183 1.73 -1.22 9.09
N PHE A 184 2.41 -1.44 7.94
CA PHE A 184 2.54 -2.77 7.36
C PHE A 184 3.20 -3.77 8.32
N TRP A 185 4.21 -3.32 9.04
CA TRP A 185 4.94 -4.13 10.02
C TRP A 185 4.42 -3.97 11.46
N SER A 186 3.23 -3.38 11.64
CA SER A 186 2.66 -3.22 12.98
C SER A 186 2.25 -4.56 13.58
N GLU A 187 2.56 -4.71 14.86
CA GLU A 187 2.23 -5.90 15.64
C GLU A 187 0.95 -5.69 16.45
N SER A 188 0.09 -6.69 16.46
CA SER A 188 -1.05 -6.77 17.34
C SER A 188 -0.82 -7.81 18.43
N ARG A 189 -1.17 -7.48 19.68
CA ARG A 189 -1.02 -8.40 20.82
C ARG A 189 -2.12 -9.44 20.91
N LYS A 190 -3.31 -9.12 20.41
CA LYS A 190 -4.52 -9.95 20.54
C LYS A 190 -5.06 -10.45 19.21
N ASP A 191 -4.57 -9.86 18.11
CA ASP A 191 -4.98 -10.17 16.75
C ASP A 191 -3.79 -10.52 15.86
N LYS A 192 -4.11 -10.79 14.59
CA LYS A 192 -3.09 -10.95 13.56
C LYS A 192 -2.40 -9.61 13.28
N ASN A 193 -1.12 -9.66 13.02
CA ASN A 193 -0.35 -8.52 12.55
C ASN A 193 -0.87 -8.03 11.19
N TYR A 194 -0.70 -6.75 10.90
CA TYR A 194 -1.26 -6.14 9.69
C TYR A 194 -0.79 -6.84 8.40
N ASN A 195 0.49 -7.14 8.27
CA ASN A 195 1.06 -7.85 7.13
C ASN A 195 0.44 -9.25 6.94
N ILE A 196 0.12 -9.96 8.03
CA ILE A 196 -0.56 -11.26 7.96
C ILE A 196 -1.97 -11.10 7.40
N LEU A 197 -2.72 -10.10 7.87
CA LEU A 197 -4.07 -9.80 7.37
C LEU A 197 -4.05 -9.45 5.87
N VAL A 198 -3.09 -8.64 5.44
CA VAL A 198 -2.93 -8.30 4.01
C VAL A 198 -2.65 -9.55 3.20
N MET A 199 -1.73 -10.41 3.63
CA MET A 199 -1.33 -11.59 2.87
C MET A 199 -2.42 -12.66 2.81
N GLU A 200 -3.13 -12.91 3.90
CA GLU A 200 -4.26 -13.84 3.91
C GLU A 200 -5.36 -13.39 2.94
N LYS A 201 -5.71 -12.09 2.99
CA LYS A 201 -6.72 -11.54 2.08
C LYS A 201 -6.24 -11.50 0.63
N LEU A 202 -4.96 -11.23 0.40
CA LEU A 202 -4.36 -11.29 -0.93
C LEU A 202 -4.47 -12.71 -1.51
N GLN A 203 -4.11 -13.73 -0.75
CA GLN A 203 -4.22 -15.13 -1.19
C GLN A 203 -5.68 -15.54 -1.49
N GLU A 204 -6.64 -15.05 -0.69
CA GLU A 204 -8.06 -15.25 -0.94
C GLU A 204 -8.48 -14.62 -2.27
N LEU A 205 -8.11 -13.35 -2.50
CA LEU A 205 -8.44 -12.61 -3.72
C LEU A 205 -7.77 -13.21 -4.97
N LEU A 206 -6.52 -13.67 -4.86
CA LEU A 206 -5.85 -14.33 -5.98
C LEU A 206 -6.58 -15.62 -6.39
N ARG A 207 -7.12 -16.39 -5.44
CA ARG A 207 -7.95 -17.56 -5.75
C ARG A 207 -9.28 -17.18 -6.43
N GLU A 208 -9.95 -16.12 -5.94
CA GLU A 208 -11.18 -15.60 -6.55
C GLU A 208 -10.96 -15.09 -7.99
N LEU A 209 -9.74 -14.61 -8.29
CA LEU A 209 -9.33 -14.14 -9.62
C LEU A 209 -8.75 -15.25 -10.51
N GLU A 210 -8.80 -16.52 -10.09
CA GLU A 210 -8.20 -17.66 -10.80
C GLU A 210 -6.68 -17.48 -11.04
N LEU A 211 -5.97 -16.91 -10.04
CA LEU A 211 -4.54 -16.62 -10.03
C LEU A 211 -3.82 -17.36 -8.90
N GLU A 212 -4.33 -18.50 -8.47
CA GLU A 212 -3.74 -19.34 -7.41
C GLU A 212 -2.37 -19.93 -7.77
N ASP A 213 -2.00 -19.88 -9.05
CA ASP A 213 -0.68 -20.24 -9.56
C ASP A 213 0.40 -19.18 -9.30
N VAL A 214 0.02 -18.02 -8.75
CA VAL A 214 0.95 -16.94 -8.42
C VAL A 214 1.32 -16.98 -6.93
N GLU A 215 2.58 -17.27 -6.65
CA GLU A 215 3.15 -17.23 -5.31
C GLU A 215 3.69 -15.82 -5.01
N VAL A 216 3.29 -15.23 -3.88
CA VAL A 216 3.77 -13.91 -3.43
C VAL A 216 4.66 -14.09 -2.20
N HIS A 217 5.92 -13.69 -2.33
CA HIS A 217 6.91 -13.73 -1.27
C HIS A 217 7.20 -12.32 -0.76
N ILE A 218 7.08 -12.13 0.56
CA ILE A 218 7.42 -10.84 1.18
C ILE A 218 8.91 -10.81 1.52
N ASN A 219 9.56 -9.75 1.11
CA ASN A 219 10.89 -9.39 1.56
C ASN A 219 10.84 -8.06 2.33
N SER A 220 11.41 -8.04 3.53
CA SER A 220 11.74 -6.79 4.22
C SER A 220 13.17 -6.41 3.86
N MET A 221 13.38 -5.19 3.42
CA MET A 221 14.72 -4.69 3.13
C MET A 221 15.02 -3.49 4.04
N ASP A 222 15.88 -3.70 5.02
CA ASP A 222 16.35 -2.60 5.87
C ASP A 222 17.12 -1.57 5.02
N ASN A 223 16.74 -0.30 5.13
CA ASN A 223 17.34 0.82 4.40
C ASN A 223 17.20 0.75 2.86
N ALA A 224 16.17 0.12 2.33
CA ALA A 224 15.92 0.05 0.90
C ALA A 224 15.90 1.44 0.24
N ASN A 225 15.33 2.45 0.93
CA ASN A 225 15.37 3.85 0.51
C ASN A 225 16.79 4.39 0.30
N LEU A 226 17.72 4.04 1.21
CA LEU A 226 19.11 4.50 1.13
C LEU A 226 19.86 3.83 -0.03
N ILE A 227 19.63 2.53 -0.22
CA ILE A 227 20.26 1.73 -1.28
C ILE A 227 19.78 2.19 -2.65
N GLY A 228 18.47 2.36 -2.83
CA GLY A 228 17.91 2.78 -4.10
C GLY A 228 18.27 4.22 -4.48
N THR A 229 18.33 5.13 -3.51
CA THR A 229 18.83 6.50 -3.73
C THR A 229 20.29 6.47 -4.17
N GLY A 230 21.10 5.58 -3.58
CA GLY A 230 22.49 5.38 -3.96
C GLY A 230 22.64 4.86 -5.40
N ILE A 231 21.82 3.91 -5.81
CA ILE A 231 21.80 3.35 -7.18
C ILE A 231 21.34 4.41 -8.20
N ALA A 232 20.25 5.14 -7.88
CA ALA A 232 19.76 6.21 -8.76
C ALA A 232 20.74 7.38 -8.92
N ALA A 233 21.66 7.57 -7.97
CA ALA A 233 22.71 8.59 -8.06
C ALA A 233 23.94 8.11 -8.87
N LEU A 234 24.05 6.80 -9.15
CA LEU A 234 25.16 6.19 -9.90
C LEU A 234 24.77 5.82 -11.35
N SER A 235 23.48 5.88 -11.68
CA SER A 235 22.93 5.65 -13.03
C SER A 235 22.74 6.97 -13.79
#